data_fff5a7909737f670308b05b8d69f20ab
#
_entry.id   fff5a7909737f670308b05b8d69f20ab
#
_cell.length_a   1.000
_cell.length_b   1.000
_cell.length_c   1.000
_cell.angle_alpha   90.00
_cell.angle_beta   90.00
_cell.angle_gamma   90.00
#
_symmetry.space_group_name_H-M   'P 1'
#
loop_
_entity.id
_entity.type
_entity.pdbx_description
1 polymer ?
#
loop_
_entity_poly.entity_id
_entity_poly.type
_entity_poly.pdbx_seq_one_letter_code
_entity_poly.pdbx_strand_id
1 'polypeptide(L)'
;CTSTLTGMPHSPNRGTSTMADAVAKILDLQAEINRDIDDLVDLKRDIVTLLKRVDNTEYQTILEKRYLCFMTWEQIAVDLNYSIHHLYKLHNAALDICDRLMERDT
;
A
#
# COMPACT_ATOMS: atom_id res chain seq x y z
N CYS A 1 -2.49 -5.55 -42.62
CA CYS A 1 -2.72 -5.31 -42.59
C CYS A 1 -2.94 -5.09 -42.45
N THR A 2 -2.83 -5.10 -42.26
CA THR A 2 -3.28 -4.87 -42.30
C THR A 2 -3.72 -4.81 -42.05
N SER A 3 -3.87 -4.89 -41.97
CA SER A 3 -4.55 -4.81 -41.89
C SER A 3 -4.86 -4.95 -41.37
N THR A 4 -4.88 -5.32 -41.18
CA THR A 4 -5.35 -5.38 -40.71
C THR A 4 -5.43 -5.43 -39.97
N LEU A 5 -5.23 -5.49 -39.58
CA LEU A 5 -5.50 -5.37 -38.90
C LEU A 5 -6.22 -5.05 -38.75
N THR A 6 -6.55 -4.92 -39.01
CA THR A 6 -7.34 -4.59 -39.13
C THR A 6 -8.18 -4.62 -39.29
N GLY A 7 -8.60 -4.78 -39.40
CA GLY A 7 -9.37 -4.66 -39.65
C GLY A 7 -10.27 -4.58 -39.55
N MET A 8 -10.74 -4.29 -39.22
CA MET A 8 -11.64 -4.10 -39.10
C MET A 8 -12.51 -3.49 -39.26
N PRO A 9 -13.07 -3.49 -39.38
CA PRO A 9 -13.96 -2.69 -39.56
C PRO A 9 -14.98 -2.69 -38.99
N HIS A 10 -15.43 -2.92 -38.83
CA HIS A 10 -16.29 -2.93 -38.01
C HIS A 10 -16.81 -1.66 -37.68
N SER A 11 -17.18 -1.38 -36.46
CA SER A 11 -17.58 -0.05 -36.05
C SER A 11 -16.51 0.95 -36.45
N PRO A 12 -16.86 2.01 -37.14
CA PRO A 12 -15.86 3.02 -37.48
C PRO A 12 -15.19 3.59 -36.27
N ASN A 13 -15.93 3.78 -35.19
CA ASN A 13 -15.36 4.32 -33.96
C ASN A 13 -14.27 3.42 -33.40
N ARG A 14 -14.48 2.14 -33.50
CA ARG A 14 -13.53 1.19 -33.00
C ARG A 14 -12.28 1.17 -33.84
N GLY A 15 -12.43 1.27 -35.14
CA GLY A 15 -11.31 1.14 -36.08
C GLY A 15 -10.45 2.36 -36.16
N THR A 16 -11.00 3.55 -35.90
CA THR A 16 -10.32 4.79 -36.26
C THR A 16 -9.31 5.23 -35.22
N SER A 17 -9.44 4.84 -33.97
CA SER A 17 -8.63 5.43 -32.91
C SER A 17 -7.99 4.40 -32.02
N THR A 18 -7.90 3.18 -32.48
CA THR A 18 -7.49 2.07 -31.62
C THR A 18 -6.11 2.25 -31.00
N MET A 19 -5.14 2.62 -31.84
CA MET A 19 -3.77 2.78 -31.37
C MET A 19 -3.64 4.03 -30.50
N ALA A 20 -4.23 5.13 -30.94
CA ALA A 20 -4.18 6.37 -30.18
C ALA A 20 -4.88 6.20 -28.84
N ASP A 21 -6.04 5.54 -28.83
CA ASP A 21 -6.77 5.28 -27.60
C ASP A 21 -5.97 4.39 -26.66
N ALA A 22 -5.32 3.36 -27.20
CA ALA A 22 -4.51 2.46 -26.39
C ALA A 22 -3.33 3.21 -25.76
N VAL A 23 -2.66 4.05 -26.53
CA VAL A 23 -1.55 4.84 -26.02
C VAL A 23 -2.04 5.81 -24.95
N ALA A 24 -3.15 6.49 -25.20
CA ALA A 24 -3.73 7.41 -24.22
C ALA A 24 -4.06 6.70 -22.92
N LYS A 25 -4.65 5.52 -23.00
CA LYS A 25 -4.96 4.73 -21.80
C LYS A 25 -3.71 4.33 -21.04
N ILE A 26 -2.67 3.92 -21.77
CA ILE A 26 -1.40 3.55 -21.13
C ILE A 26 -0.82 4.76 -20.38
N LEU A 27 -0.83 5.92 -21.02
CA LEU A 27 -0.29 7.14 -20.39
C LEU A 27 -1.11 7.54 -19.16
N ASP A 28 -2.44 7.43 -19.26
CA ASP A 28 -3.32 7.72 -18.12
C ASP A 28 -3.06 6.77 -16.98
N LEU A 29 -2.92 5.48 -17.27
CA LEU A 29 -2.64 4.47 -16.26
C LEU A 29 -1.28 4.69 -15.61
N GLN A 30 -0.27 5.05 -16.41
CA GLN A 30 1.05 5.35 -15.86
C GLN A 30 1.00 6.54 -14.93
N ALA A 31 0.26 7.59 -15.28
CA ALA A 31 0.10 8.75 -14.42
C ALA A 31 -0.60 8.38 -13.12
N GLU A 32 -1.64 7.54 -13.21
CA GLU A 32 -2.35 7.07 -12.04
C GLU A 32 -1.46 6.23 -11.14
N ILE A 33 -0.70 5.31 -11.72
CA ILE A 33 0.24 4.47 -10.97
C ILE A 33 1.28 5.35 -10.27
N ASN A 34 1.80 6.35 -10.95
CA ASN A 34 2.80 7.24 -10.36
C ASN A 34 2.22 8.02 -9.17
N ARG A 35 0.97 8.48 -9.28
CA ARG A 35 0.30 9.14 -8.15
C ARG A 35 0.12 8.17 -6.99
N ASP A 36 -0.28 6.93 -7.27
CA ASP A 36 -0.48 5.91 -6.25
C ASP A 36 0.83 5.58 -5.53
N ILE A 37 1.94 5.52 -6.29
CA ILE A 37 3.26 5.28 -5.70
C ILE A 37 3.65 6.44 -4.78
N ASP A 38 3.42 7.68 -5.20
CA ASP A 38 3.72 8.86 -4.39
C ASP A 38 2.90 8.85 -3.11
N ASP A 39 1.61 8.54 -3.21
CA ASP A 39 0.72 8.44 -2.05
C ASP A 39 1.19 7.36 -1.09
N LEU A 40 1.62 6.21 -1.62
CA LEU A 40 2.12 5.12 -0.81
C LEU A 40 3.41 5.48 -0.10
N VAL A 41 4.32 6.17 -0.79
CA VAL A 41 5.57 6.65 -0.18
C VAL A 41 5.28 7.62 0.95
N ASP A 42 4.35 8.54 0.74
CA ASP A 42 3.97 9.51 1.76
C ASP A 42 3.33 8.83 2.96
N LEU A 43 2.45 7.87 2.72
CA LEU A 43 1.80 7.10 3.78
C LEU A 43 2.84 6.33 4.58
N LYS A 44 3.78 5.69 3.90
CA LYS A 44 4.85 4.94 4.57
C LYS A 44 5.71 5.87 5.44
N ARG A 45 6.01 7.06 4.94
CA ARG A 45 6.76 8.07 5.70
C ARG A 45 6.01 8.46 6.96
N ASP A 46 4.70 8.68 6.84
CA ASP A 46 3.85 9.03 7.98
C ASP A 46 3.84 7.91 9.02
N ILE A 47 3.75 6.66 8.58
CA ILE A 47 3.79 5.51 9.48
C ILE A 47 5.13 5.47 10.21
N VAL A 48 6.24 5.60 9.49
CA VAL A 48 7.57 5.59 10.11
C VAL A 48 7.71 6.69 11.14
N THR A 49 7.23 7.89 10.82
CA THR A 49 7.28 9.03 11.71
C THR A 49 6.48 8.76 12.99
N LEU A 50 5.27 8.21 12.82
CA LEU A 50 4.42 7.86 13.96
C LEU A 50 5.07 6.79 14.85
N LEU A 51 5.63 5.75 14.22
CA LEU A 51 6.24 4.65 14.96
C LEU A 51 7.45 5.11 15.78
N LYS A 52 8.20 6.08 15.28
CA LYS A 52 9.33 6.63 16.03
C LYS A 52 8.90 7.33 17.31
N ARG A 53 7.65 7.74 17.39
CA ARG A 53 7.10 8.40 18.59
C ARG A 53 6.60 7.41 19.63
N VAL A 54 6.52 6.12 19.28
CA VAL A 54 6.10 5.08 20.21
C VAL A 54 7.29 4.74 21.10
N ASP A 55 7.16 5.05 22.39
CA ASP A 55 8.28 4.90 23.34
C ASP A 55 8.58 3.45 23.67
N ASN A 56 7.61 2.57 23.60
CA ASN A 56 7.79 1.17 23.95
C ASN A 56 8.41 0.41 22.78
N THR A 57 9.63 -0.09 22.97
CA THR A 57 10.37 -0.79 21.92
C THR A 57 9.64 -2.04 21.43
N GLU A 58 9.01 -2.78 22.33
CA GLU A 58 8.26 -3.98 21.98
C GLU A 58 7.10 -3.65 21.04
N TYR A 59 6.32 -2.63 21.39
CA TYR A 59 5.21 -2.19 20.54
C TYR A 59 5.69 -1.67 19.20
N GLN A 60 6.76 -0.89 19.22
CA GLN A 60 7.35 -0.36 17.98
C GLN A 60 7.79 -1.50 17.07
N THR A 61 8.44 -2.52 17.63
CA THR A 61 8.91 -3.67 16.86
C THR A 61 7.75 -4.42 16.20
N ILE A 62 6.67 -4.66 16.95
CA ILE A 62 5.50 -5.36 16.42
C ILE A 62 4.89 -4.57 15.27
N LEU A 63 4.72 -3.26 15.44
CA LEU A 63 4.15 -2.41 14.42
C LEU A 63 5.03 -2.36 13.17
N GLU A 64 6.34 -2.26 13.34
CA GLU A 64 7.28 -2.27 12.23
C GLU A 64 7.19 -3.58 11.44
N LYS A 65 7.20 -4.71 12.12
CA LYS A 65 7.16 -6.01 11.46
C LYS A 65 5.86 -6.20 10.70
N ARG A 66 4.76 -5.76 11.26
CA ARG A 66 3.46 -5.94 10.62
C ARG A 66 3.23 -4.96 9.47
N TYR A 67 3.52 -3.68 9.66
CA TYR A 67 3.10 -2.63 8.74
C TYR A 67 4.20 -2.14 7.79
N LEU A 68 5.47 -2.32 8.15
CA LEU A 68 6.57 -1.94 7.28
C LEU A 68 7.23 -3.13 6.61
N CYS A 69 7.29 -4.28 7.28
CA CYS A 69 7.88 -5.49 6.74
C CYS A 69 6.83 -6.46 6.19
N PHE A 70 5.55 -6.19 6.42
CA PHE A 70 4.42 -6.99 5.91
C PHE A 70 4.47 -8.46 6.34
N MET A 71 4.98 -8.72 7.53
CA MET A 71 5.04 -10.07 8.05
C MET A 71 3.66 -10.54 8.49
N THR A 72 3.40 -11.84 8.35
CA THR A 72 2.17 -12.41 8.86
C THR A 72 2.22 -12.49 10.39
N TRP A 73 1.06 -12.61 11.01
CA TRP A 73 0.99 -12.74 12.47
C TRP A 73 1.78 -13.95 12.97
N GLU A 74 1.71 -15.06 12.23
CA GLU A 74 2.43 -16.27 12.57
C GLU A 74 3.94 -16.06 12.52
N GLN A 75 4.41 -15.36 11.50
CA GLN A 75 5.84 -15.04 11.36
C GLN A 75 6.33 -14.17 12.50
N ILE A 76 5.54 -13.15 12.86
CA ILE A 76 5.90 -12.25 13.96
C ILE A 76 5.93 -13.01 15.27
N ALA A 77 4.93 -13.88 15.51
CA ALA A 77 4.86 -14.66 16.72
C ALA A 77 6.08 -15.55 16.87
N VAL A 78 6.48 -16.23 15.79
CA VAL A 78 7.69 -17.08 15.81
C VAL A 78 8.93 -16.23 16.05
N ASP A 79 9.04 -15.11 15.33
CA ASP A 79 10.22 -14.25 15.38
C ASP A 79 10.44 -13.66 16.78
N LEU A 80 9.36 -13.27 17.45
CA LEU A 80 9.41 -12.66 18.77
C LEU A 80 9.21 -13.66 19.90
N ASN A 81 8.95 -14.93 19.55
CA ASN A 81 8.72 -15.99 20.51
C ASN A 81 7.52 -15.73 21.42
N TYR A 82 6.43 -15.27 20.80
CA TYR A 82 5.17 -15.00 21.48
C TYR A 82 4.09 -15.98 20.99
N SER A 83 3.07 -16.20 21.82
CA SER A 83 1.85 -16.82 21.35
C SER A 83 1.08 -15.82 20.48
N ILE A 84 0.26 -16.33 19.58
CA ILE A 84 -0.60 -15.49 18.75
C ILE A 84 -1.51 -14.61 19.61
N HIS A 85 -2.08 -15.20 20.64
CA HIS A 85 -2.98 -14.48 21.55
C HIS A 85 -2.28 -13.31 22.26
N HIS A 86 -1.07 -13.57 22.74
CA HIS A 86 -0.27 -12.53 23.40
C HIS A 86 0.11 -11.43 22.40
N LEU A 87 0.47 -11.83 21.19
CA LEU A 87 0.82 -10.89 20.15
C LEU A 87 -0.35 -9.95 19.80
N TYR A 88 -1.57 -10.49 19.71
CA TYR A 88 -2.74 -9.65 19.44
C TYR A 88 -3.00 -8.66 20.58
N LYS A 89 -2.79 -9.07 21.81
CA LYS A 89 -2.93 -8.14 22.94
C LYS A 89 -1.94 -7.00 22.85
N LEU A 90 -0.69 -7.31 22.56
CA LEU A 90 0.36 -6.29 22.42
C LEU A 90 0.08 -5.38 21.23
N HIS A 91 -0.38 -5.94 20.14
CA HIS A 91 -0.74 -5.17 18.95
C HIS A 91 -1.87 -4.18 19.24
N ASN A 92 -2.91 -4.63 19.93
CA ASN A 92 -4.02 -3.76 20.28
C ASN A 92 -3.57 -2.63 21.21
N ALA A 93 -2.72 -2.94 22.18
CA ALA A 93 -2.16 -1.91 23.07
C ALA A 93 -1.32 -0.91 22.30
N ALA A 94 -0.53 -1.40 21.32
CA ALA A 94 0.29 -0.54 20.47
C ALA A 94 -0.58 0.40 19.62
N LEU A 95 -1.67 -0.11 19.07
CA LEU A 95 -2.59 0.71 18.29
C LEU A 95 -3.27 1.79 19.13
N ASP A 96 -3.60 1.47 20.37
CA ASP A 96 -4.16 2.46 21.29
C ASP A 96 -3.19 3.61 21.53
N ILE A 97 -1.91 3.29 21.66
CA ILE A 97 -0.88 4.32 21.83
C ILE A 97 -0.80 5.18 20.57
N CYS A 98 -0.83 4.57 19.40
CA CYS A 98 -0.82 5.29 18.12
C CYS A 98 -2.03 6.22 18.01
N ASP A 99 -3.21 5.76 18.39
CA ASP A 99 -4.42 6.58 18.39
C ASP A 99 -4.27 7.82 19.26
N ARG A 100 -3.71 7.66 20.44
CA ARG A 100 -3.47 8.81 21.35
C ARG A 100 -2.48 9.80 20.76
N LEU A 101 -1.43 9.29 20.12
CA LEU A 101 -0.44 10.17 19.49
C LEU A 101 -1.06 10.95 18.33
N MET A 102 -1.90 10.31 17.56
CA MET A 102 -2.59 10.95 16.44
C MET A 102 -3.59 11.99 16.92
N GLU A 103 -4.28 11.74 18.02
CA GLU A 103 -5.22 12.69 18.61
C GLU A 103 -4.50 13.98 19.04
N ARG A 104 -3.26 13.86 19.56
CA ARG A 104 -2.48 15.02 19.95
C ARG A 104 -2.10 15.90 18.78
N ASP A 105 -2.04 15.32 17.59
CA ASP A 105 -1.64 16.03 16.38
C ASP A 105 -2.79 16.83 15.78
N THR A 106 -4.00 16.60 16.24
CA THR A 106 -5.18 17.35 15.79
C THR A 106 -5.60 18.34 16.86
#